data_074750d707de8cc73cebc0b36408acaf
#
_entry.id   074750d707de8cc73cebc0b36408acaf
#
_cell.length_a   1.000
_cell.length_b   1.000
_cell.length_c   1.000
_cell.angle_alpha   90.00
_cell.angle_beta   90.00
_cell.angle_gamma   90.00
#
_symmetry.space_group_name_H-M   'P 1'
#
loop_
_entity.id
_entity.type
_entity.pdbx_description
1 polymer ?
#
loop_
_entity_poly.entity_id
_entity_poly.type
_entity_poly.pdbx_seq_one_letter_code
_entity_poly.pdbx_strand_id
1 'polypeptide(L)'
;MLLGRAIPPIPGLLVGYGRFSATWVNQAEFIYVGEGVNASVAVSRLSSGVLNYHNAGKVQASSEPQDMRLQRMLGHLTTLVPERPKSVFVIGFGAGVTAGAVSIDPRVERVTIAEIEPLVPRTVARFFSAHNFDVANNPKVTIR
;
A
#
# COMPACT_ATOMS: atom_id res chain seq x y z
N MET A 1 -20.35 -27.86 2.78
CA MET A 1 -20.26 -26.44 2.35
C MET A 1 -21.11 -25.45 3.15
N LEU A 2 -21.72 -25.88 4.27
CA LEU A 2 -22.58 -25.02 5.14
C LEU A 2 -21.85 -24.35 6.31
N LEU A 3 -20.75 -24.91 6.80
CA LEU A 3 -20.00 -24.38 7.95
C LEU A 3 -19.30 -23.03 7.68
N GLY A 4 -18.85 -22.77 6.45
CA GLY A 4 -18.17 -21.50 6.11
C GLY A 4 -19.06 -20.26 6.11
N ARG A 5 -20.40 -20.44 6.08
CA ARG A 5 -21.37 -19.31 6.16
C ARG A 5 -21.73 -18.91 7.59
N ALA A 6 -21.39 -19.73 8.57
CA ALA A 6 -21.71 -19.49 9.98
C ALA A 6 -20.61 -18.75 10.74
N ILE A 7 -19.43 -18.60 10.14
CA ILE A 7 -18.31 -17.87 10.78
C ILE A 7 -18.40 -16.39 10.36
N PRO A 8 -18.59 -15.47 11.31
CA PRO A 8 -18.59 -14.05 10.99
C PRO A 8 -17.20 -13.61 10.45
N PRO A 9 -17.16 -12.62 9.53
CA PRO A 9 -15.89 -12.09 9.07
C PRO A 9 -15.07 -11.52 10.21
N ILE A 10 -13.74 -11.64 10.12
CA ILE A 10 -12.83 -11.09 11.13
C ILE A 10 -13.01 -9.56 11.16
N PRO A 11 -13.22 -8.95 12.33
CA PRO A 11 -13.37 -7.52 12.45
C PRO A 11 -12.15 -6.77 11.88
N GLY A 12 -12.38 -5.74 11.07
CA GLY A 12 -11.31 -4.95 10.45
C GLY A 12 -10.33 -4.38 11.47
N LEU A 13 -10.79 -4.04 12.66
CA LEU A 13 -9.96 -3.57 13.76
C LEU A 13 -8.88 -4.60 14.16
N LEU A 14 -9.23 -5.88 14.20
CA LEU A 14 -8.27 -6.95 14.51
C LEU A 14 -7.30 -7.19 13.35
N VAL A 15 -7.79 -7.17 12.11
CA VAL A 15 -6.96 -7.31 10.91
C VAL A 15 -5.97 -6.15 10.79
N GLY A 16 -6.41 -4.92 11.06
CA GLY A 16 -5.60 -3.73 10.90
C GLY A 16 -4.60 -3.47 12.02
N TYR A 17 -5.01 -3.69 13.26
CA TYR A 17 -4.20 -3.31 14.43
C TYR A 17 -3.75 -4.48 15.29
N GLY A 18 -4.24 -5.70 15.04
CA GLY A 18 -3.83 -6.90 15.75
C GLY A 18 -3.89 -6.72 17.27
N ARG A 19 -2.78 -6.96 17.97
CA ARG A 19 -2.68 -6.79 19.43
C ARG A 19 -2.89 -5.36 19.93
N PHE A 20 -2.78 -4.36 19.07
CA PHE A 20 -2.99 -2.94 19.42
C PHE A 20 -4.43 -2.48 19.21
N SER A 21 -5.33 -3.38 18.83
CA SER A 21 -6.73 -3.05 18.49
C SER A 21 -7.46 -2.28 19.61
N ALA A 22 -7.18 -2.58 20.88
CA ALA A 22 -7.81 -1.94 22.01
C ALA A 22 -7.59 -0.41 22.05
N THR A 23 -6.43 0.07 21.60
CA THR A 23 -6.12 1.51 21.58
C THR A 23 -6.74 2.24 20.39
N TRP A 24 -7.26 1.51 19.41
CA TRP A 24 -7.80 2.07 18.16
C TRP A 24 -9.32 1.90 18.01
N VAL A 25 -10.00 1.47 19.06
CA VAL A 25 -11.47 1.36 19.05
C VAL A 25 -12.08 2.73 18.74
N ASN A 26 -12.99 2.76 17.75
CA ASN A 26 -13.70 3.96 17.26
C ASN A 26 -12.82 5.09 16.68
N GLN A 27 -11.52 4.85 16.42
CA GLN A 27 -10.64 5.87 15.85
C GLN A 27 -10.47 5.76 14.34
N ALA A 28 -10.82 4.63 13.74
CA ALA A 28 -10.66 4.37 12.32
C ALA A 28 -11.86 3.62 11.74
N GLU A 29 -12.28 4.04 10.56
CA GLU A 29 -13.23 3.33 9.71
C GLU A 29 -12.45 2.36 8.79
N PHE A 30 -12.79 1.08 8.80
CA PHE A 30 -12.21 0.11 7.88
C PHE A 30 -12.99 0.07 6.58
N ILE A 31 -12.42 0.66 5.53
CA ILE A 31 -13.03 0.75 4.19
C ILE A 31 -12.71 -0.45 3.30
N TYR A 32 -11.74 -1.26 3.69
CA TYR A 32 -11.40 -2.52 3.05
C TYR A 32 -10.78 -3.49 4.06
N VAL A 33 -11.14 -4.76 3.96
CA VAL A 33 -10.52 -5.89 4.66
C VAL A 33 -10.47 -7.06 3.69
N GLY A 34 -9.33 -7.70 3.57
CA GLY A 34 -9.13 -8.85 2.70
C GLY A 34 -8.14 -9.86 3.28
N GLU A 35 -8.44 -11.12 3.09
CA GLU A 35 -7.56 -12.24 3.42
C GLU A 35 -6.82 -12.66 2.16
N GLY A 36 -5.51 -12.43 2.15
CA GLY A 36 -4.63 -12.81 1.06
C GLY A 36 -3.98 -14.16 1.27
N VAL A 37 -3.16 -14.57 0.30
CA VAL A 37 -2.41 -15.84 0.37
C VAL A 37 -1.27 -15.73 1.39
N ASN A 38 -0.64 -14.57 1.48
CA ASN A 38 0.54 -14.35 2.32
C ASN A 38 0.23 -13.52 3.57
N ALA A 39 -0.80 -12.68 3.52
CA ALA A 39 -1.15 -11.81 4.63
C ALA A 39 -2.61 -11.33 4.58
N SER A 40 -3.17 -11.06 5.77
CA SER A 40 -4.40 -10.28 5.89
C SER A 40 -4.07 -8.81 5.65
N VAL A 41 -4.83 -8.15 4.80
CA VAL A 41 -4.65 -6.73 4.46
C VAL A 41 -5.90 -5.93 4.77
N ALA A 42 -5.73 -4.68 5.18
CA ALA A 42 -6.84 -3.77 5.35
C ALA A 42 -6.47 -2.33 4.94
N VAL A 43 -7.48 -1.55 4.64
CA VAL A 43 -7.36 -0.10 4.49
C VAL A 43 -8.33 0.56 5.45
N SER A 44 -7.84 1.47 6.25
CA SER A 44 -8.66 2.28 7.14
C SER A 44 -8.54 3.77 6.82
N ARG A 45 -9.58 4.49 7.24
CA ARG A 45 -9.64 5.95 7.17
C ARG A 45 -9.82 6.51 8.57
N LEU A 46 -8.96 7.42 8.97
CA LEU A 46 -9.11 8.18 10.21
C LEU A 46 -10.13 9.31 10.04
N SER A 47 -10.63 9.86 11.13
CA SER A 47 -11.52 11.04 11.12
C SER A 47 -10.89 12.27 10.46
N SER A 48 -9.56 12.36 10.45
CA SER A 48 -8.79 13.38 9.72
C SER A 48 -8.77 13.21 8.20
N GLY A 49 -9.31 12.10 7.68
CA GLY A 49 -9.25 11.73 6.26
C GLY A 49 -7.99 10.95 5.88
N VAL A 50 -7.04 10.78 6.79
CA VAL A 50 -5.82 10.00 6.55
C VAL A 50 -6.16 8.55 6.27
N LEU A 51 -5.58 8.01 5.20
CA LEU A 51 -5.66 6.61 4.84
C LEU A 51 -4.47 5.84 5.41
N ASN A 52 -4.75 4.67 5.99
CA ASN A 52 -3.73 3.73 6.43
C ASN A 52 -3.87 2.42 5.65
N TYR A 53 -2.77 1.93 5.12
CA TYR A 53 -2.63 0.56 4.64
C TYR A 53 -2.09 -0.31 5.77
N HIS A 54 -2.80 -1.40 6.05
CA HIS A 54 -2.43 -2.38 7.07
C HIS A 54 -2.06 -3.71 6.44
N ASN A 55 -1.04 -4.34 7.00
CA ASN A 55 -0.63 -5.68 6.65
C ASN A 55 -0.25 -6.43 7.94
N ALA A 56 -0.82 -7.62 8.13
CA ALA A 56 -0.55 -8.48 9.28
C ALA A 56 -0.66 -7.74 10.65
N GLY A 57 -1.70 -6.94 10.84
CA GLY A 57 -1.99 -6.26 12.10
C GLY A 57 -1.16 -5.01 12.39
N LYS A 58 -0.53 -4.42 11.36
CA LYS A 58 0.27 -3.19 11.50
C LYS A 58 0.01 -2.23 10.33
N VAL A 59 0.07 -0.93 10.61
CA VAL A 59 0.17 0.09 9.57
C VAL A 59 1.53 -0.04 8.89
N GLN A 60 1.52 -0.22 7.58
CA GLN A 60 2.71 -0.34 6.73
C GLN A 60 2.99 0.92 5.93
N ALA A 61 1.94 1.66 5.58
CA ALA A 61 2.03 2.93 4.90
C ALA A 61 0.78 3.76 5.21
N SER A 62 0.92 5.08 5.18
CA SER A 62 -0.21 6.00 5.38
C SER A 62 -0.14 7.20 4.43
N SER A 63 -1.25 7.93 4.34
CA SER A 63 -1.29 9.23 3.66
C SER A 63 -0.95 10.41 4.59
N GLU A 64 -0.43 10.14 5.78
CA GLU A 64 0.10 11.17 6.67
C GLU A 64 1.21 11.97 5.98
N PRO A 65 1.27 13.32 6.17
CA PRO A 65 2.24 14.16 5.47
C PRO A 65 3.71 13.74 5.67
N GLN A 66 4.06 13.25 6.86
CA GLN A 66 5.43 12.81 7.16
C GLN A 66 5.76 11.51 6.43
N ASP A 67 4.82 10.57 6.42
CA ASP A 67 4.95 9.28 5.75
C ASP A 67 5.00 9.46 4.23
N MET A 68 4.14 10.34 3.70
CA MET A 68 4.16 10.73 2.30
C MET A 68 5.49 11.33 1.87
N ARG A 69 6.08 12.18 2.73
CA ARG A 69 7.40 12.78 2.48
C ARG A 69 8.48 11.71 2.41
N LEU A 70 8.49 10.79 3.38
CA LEU A 70 9.44 9.68 3.40
C LEU A 70 9.33 8.81 2.14
N GLN A 71 8.13 8.34 1.83
CA GLN A 71 7.90 7.44 0.69
C GLN A 71 8.29 8.10 -0.65
N ARG A 72 7.92 9.37 -0.85
CA ARG A 72 8.28 10.12 -2.06
C ARG A 72 9.78 10.39 -2.14
N MET A 73 10.41 10.75 -1.03
CA MET A 73 11.85 10.98 -0.99
C MET A 73 12.64 9.73 -1.35
N LEU A 74 12.25 8.56 -0.84
CA LEU A 74 12.87 7.28 -1.23
C LEU A 74 12.80 7.05 -2.75
N GLY A 75 11.64 7.30 -3.36
CA GLY A 75 11.48 7.19 -4.80
C GLY A 75 12.35 8.19 -5.57
N HIS A 76 12.34 9.45 -5.19
CA HIS A 76 13.12 10.48 -5.87
C HIS A 76 14.63 10.28 -5.71
N LEU A 77 15.12 9.90 -4.54
CA LEU A 77 16.55 9.62 -4.35
C LEU A 77 17.03 8.48 -5.25
N THR A 78 16.19 7.47 -5.46
CA THR A 78 16.50 6.36 -6.36
C THR A 78 16.72 6.82 -7.79
N THR A 79 16.09 7.89 -8.23
CA THR A 79 16.22 8.42 -9.59
C THR A 79 17.19 9.60 -9.70
N LEU A 80 17.42 10.35 -8.62
CA LEU A 80 18.27 11.53 -8.63
C LEU A 80 19.77 11.21 -8.47
N VAL A 81 20.10 10.15 -7.71
CA VAL A 81 21.50 9.78 -7.44
C VAL A 81 22.19 9.18 -8.67
N PRO A 82 21.60 8.22 -9.42
CA PRO A 82 22.22 7.66 -10.61
C PRO A 82 22.23 8.65 -11.79
N GLU A 83 23.28 8.65 -12.57
CA GLU A 83 23.36 9.47 -13.79
C GLU A 83 22.29 9.07 -14.82
N ARG A 84 22.01 7.77 -14.94
CA ARG A 84 21.09 7.20 -15.94
C ARG A 84 20.10 6.23 -15.31
N PRO A 85 19.06 6.71 -14.61
CA PRO A 85 18.09 5.86 -13.89
C PRO A 85 17.06 5.27 -14.86
N LYS A 86 17.46 4.51 -15.87
CA LYS A 86 16.54 3.98 -16.91
C LYS A 86 15.65 2.84 -16.42
N SER A 87 16.15 2.01 -15.52
CA SER A 87 15.46 0.82 -15.03
C SER A 87 15.57 0.76 -13.51
N VAL A 88 14.43 0.69 -12.84
CA VAL A 88 14.36 0.67 -11.37
C VAL A 88 13.63 -0.59 -10.92
N PHE A 89 14.15 -1.23 -9.86
CA PHE A 89 13.53 -2.35 -9.20
C PHE A 89 13.08 -1.94 -7.79
N VAL A 90 11.84 -2.24 -7.45
CA VAL A 90 11.23 -1.91 -6.16
C VAL A 90 10.79 -3.22 -5.48
N ILE A 91 11.18 -3.40 -4.23
CA ILE A 91 10.76 -4.53 -3.40
C ILE A 91 9.60 -4.09 -2.52
N GLY A 92 8.45 -4.75 -2.68
CA GLY A 92 7.20 -4.39 -2.03
C GLY A 92 6.46 -3.25 -2.73
N PHE A 93 5.14 -3.40 -2.87
CA PHE A 93 4.29 -2.36 -3.43
C PHE A 93 3.87 -1.33 -2.37
N GLY A 94 3.46 -1.81 -1.20
CA GLY A 94 2.90 -1.01 -0.12
C GLY A 94 1.68 -0.19 -0.57
N ALA A 95 1.69 1.13 -0.33
CA ALA A 95 0.69 2.05 -0.87
C ALA A 95 1.00 2.49 -2.33
N GLY A 96 2.13 2.05 -2.89
CA GLY A 96 2.58 2.39 -4.24
C GLY A 96 3.27 3.75 -4.37
N VAL A 97 3.38 4.52 -3.30
CA VAL A 97 3.85 5.92 -3.36
C VAL A 97 5.31 6.03 -3.77
N THR A 98 6.18 5.17 -3.25
CA THR A 98 7.61 5.14 -3.63
C THR A 98 7.78 4.81 -5.11
N ALA A 99 7.11 3.74 -5.57
CA ALA A 99 7.15 3.34 -6.97
C ALA A 99 6.50 4.39 -7.88
N GLY A 100 5.44 5.04 -7.42
CA GLY A 100 4.81 6.17 -8.10
C GLY A 100 5.77 7.33 -8.31
N ALA A 101 6.49 7.74 -7.26
CA ALA A 101 7.50 8.81 -7.34
C ALA A 101 8.64 8.46 -8.32
N VAL A 102 9.02 7.18 -8.41
CA VAL A 102 9.97 6.69 -9.42
C VAL A 102 9.38 6.79 -10.83
N SER A 103 8.13 6.37 -11.00
CA SER A 103 7.50 6.22 -12.32
C SER A 103 7.28 7.54 -13.05
N ILE A 104 7.16 8.65 -12.34
CA ILE A 104 6.97 9.99 -12.92
C ILE A 104 8.28 10.62 -13.42
N ASP A 105 9.46 10.09 -13.07
CA ASP A 105 10.72 10.61 -13.60
C ASP A 105 10.79 10.30 -15.12
N PRO A 106 10.97 11.32 -15.97
CA PRO A 106 10.98 11.12 -17.42
C PRO A 106 12.18 10.29 -17.91
N ARG A 107 13.26 10.19 -17.14
CA ARG A 107 14.46 9.41 -17.47
C ARG A 107 14.26 7.91 -17.19
N VAL A 108 13.27 7.56 -16.38
CA VAL A 108 12.92 6.17 -16.08
C VAL A 108 12.07 5.60 -17.20
N GLU A 109 12.58 4.55 -17.83
CA GLU A 109 11.94 3.84 -18.94
C GLU A 109 11.12 2.63 -18.42
N ARG A 110 11.56 2.01 -17.33
CA ARG A 110 10.95 0.79 -16.78
C ARG A 110 11.05 0.73 -15.25
N VAL A 111 9.95 0.36 -14.62
CA VAL A 111 9.88 0.05 -13.18
C VAL A 111 9.39 -1.39 -13.03
N THR A 112 10.13 -2.21 -12.31
CA THR A 112 9.68 -3.55 -11.93
C THR A 112 9.44 -3.58 -10.43
N ILE A 113 8.25 -3.98 -10.00
CA ILE A 113 7.87 -4.10 -8.61
C ILE A 113 7.70 -5.58 -8.28
N ALA A 114 8.41 -6.09 -7.28
CA ALA A 114 8.18 -7.40 -6.71
C ALA A 114 7.27 -7.28 -5.49
N GLU A 115 6.06 -7.87 -5.55
CA GLU A 115 5.09 -7.86 -4.45
C GLU A 115 4.59 -9.28 -4.19
N ILE A 116 4.75 -9.72 -2.94
CA ILE A 116 4.41 -11.09 -2.55
C ILE A 116 2.90 -11.30 -2.33
N GLU A 117 2.19 -10.23 -1.93
CA GLU A 117 0.75 -10.31 -1.66
C GLU A 117 -0.07 -9.71 -2.82
N PRO A 118 -0.71 -10.53 -3.65
CA PRO A 118 -1.44 -10.04 -4.82
C PRO A 118 -2.59 -9.07 -4.53
N LEU A 119 -3.17 -9.11 -3.32
CA LEU A 119 -4.23 -8.18 -2.93
C LEU A 119 -3.74 -6.73 -2.87
N VAL A 120 -2.46 -6.51 -2.59
CA VAL A 120 -1.89 -5.17 -2.43
C VAL A 120 -1.98 -4.39 -3.75
N PRO A 121 -1.38 -4.80 -4.86
CA PRO A 121 -1.50 -4.06 -6.11
C PRO A 121 -2.90 -4.12 -6.73
N ARG A 122 -3.66 -5.19 -6.51
CA ARG A 122 -5.00 -5.35 -7.10
C ARG A 122 -6.06 -4.52 -6.39
N THR A 123 -5.91 -4.28 -5.08
CA THR A 123 -6.96 -3.66 -4.27
C THR A 123 -6.47 -2.45 -3.52
N VAL A 124 -5.38 -2.57 -2.72
CA VAL A 124 -4.88 -1.47 -1.89
C VAL A 124 -4.45 -0.28 -2.72
N ALA A 125 -3.75 -0.52 -3.84
CA ALA A 125 -3.23 0.51 -4.73
C ALA A 125 -4.26 1.58 -5.12
N ARG A 126 -5.49 1.18 -5.42
CA ARG A 126 -6.57 2.08 -5.87
C ARG A 126 -7.02 3.08 -4.80
N PHE A 127 -6.97 2.70 -3.51
CA PHE A 127 -7.31 3.62 -2.42
C PHE A 127 -6.29 4.76 -2.29
N PHE A 128 -5.07 4.51 -2.70
CA PHE A 128 -3.97 5.47 -2.68
C PHE A 128 -3.68 6.10 -4.05
N SER A 129 -4.55 5.93 -5.06
CA SER A 129 -4.30 6.41 -6.43
C SER A 129 -4.00 7.90 -6.51
N ALA A 130 -4.67 8.72 -5.69
CA ALA A 130 -4.40 10.16 -5.59
C ALA A 130 -3.00 10.48 -5.01
N HIS A 131 -2.36 9.53 -4.35
CA HIS A 131 -1.08 9.71 -3.67
C HIS A 131 0.08 9.02 -4.39
N ASN A 132 -0.20 7.94 -5.14
CA ASN A 132 0.79 7.07 -5.77
C ASN A 132 0.91 7.27 -7.29
N PHE A 133 0.32 8.34 -7.83
CA PHE A 133 0.34 8.66 -9.26
C PHE A 133 -0.23 7.55 -10.15
N ASP A 134 -1.21 6.82 -9.63
CA ASP A 134 -1.85 5.68 -10.30
C ASP A 134 -0.85 4.65 -10.86
N VAL A 135 0.19 4.39 -10.09
CA VAL A 135 1.36 3.61 -10.49
C VAL A 135 1.01 2.20 -10.96
N ALA A 136 -0.08 1.62 -10.45
CA ALA A 136 -0.51 0.28 -10.85
C ALA A 136 -0.96 0.21 -12.33
N ASN A 137 -1.41 1.33 -12.88
CA ASN A 137 -1.85 1.47 -14.28
C ASN A 137 -0.80 2.15 -15.17
N ASN A 138 0.37 2.48 -14.65
CA ASN A 138 1.41 3.17 -15.41
C ASN A 138 2.07 2.21 -16.41
N PRO A 139 2.15 2.54 -17.72
CA PRO A 139 2.70 1.66 -18.76
C PRO A 139 4.19 1.31 -18.59
N LYS A 140 4.94 2.11 -17.82
CA LYS A 140 6.35 1.81 -17.48
C LYS A 140 6.48 0.74 -16.39
N VAL A 141 5.38 0.38 -15.71
CA VAL A 141 5.40 -0.44 -14.49
C VAL A 141 5.00 -1.88 -14.79
N THR A 142 5.79 -2.80 -14.29
CA THR A 142 5.49 -4.24 -14.28
C THR A 142 5.49 -4.73 -12.84
N ILE A 143 4.40 -5.36 -12.40
CA ILE A 143 4.28 -5.94 -11.07
C ILE A 143 4.40 -7.47 -11.19
N ARG A 144 5.25 -8.05 -10.35
CA ARG A 144 5.59 -9.48 -10.32
C ARG A 144 5.30 -10.07 -8.95
#